data_9e9aac9f8e2e05cd387ae87015cdf49a
#
_entry.id   9e9aac9f8e2e05cd387ae87015cdf49a
#
_cell.length_a   1.000
_cell.length_b   1.000
_cell.length_c   1.000
_cell.angle_alpha   90.00
_cell.angle_beta   90.00
_cell.angle_gamma   90.00
#
_symmetry.space_group_name_H-M   'P 1'
#
loop_
_entity.id
_entity.type
_entity.pdbx_description
1 polymer ?
#
loop_
_entity_poly.entity_id
_entity_poly.type
_entity_poly.pdbx_seq_one_letter_code
_entity_poly.pdbx_strand_id
1 'polypeptide(L)'
;MWSSCREEGRNREMAESMQGLKRTHRCGELSSANIGEKVTVMGWVQKNRNKGGIVFMDLRDRSGILQIVFEGEEQAELMEKASKLRSEFVVAVVGNVEKRSGAVNENLATGEIEVRAEELRILSESEVPPFQVEENSKTKEELRLKYRYLDLRRPDLQRNLRMRSQVTTLARQFFAEEGFLEIETPILGKTTPEGARDYLVPSRVHPGSFYGLPQSPQLYKQLLMCSGCDRYIQIAKCFRDEDLRADRQPEFTQIDMELSFVDVDDVIEVNERFLAKLFKEVLDVDVQLPIQRMTWQEAMDRYGSDKPDTRFGMELVNVTETVKDSEFVVFKGAIENGGTVRGINAKGQGAMPRKKIDKLVAFAKDFGAKGLAYIAIQEDGTVKSSFSKFMTEEEMNNLIAAMNGEAGDLLLFAADKNKVVWDVLGNLRLELAKQMELLDKNQYNFLWVTEFPLLEWSDEQNRYLAMHHPFTMPMEEDLQYIDSEPGRVRAKAYDIVLNGNEIGGGSVRIFQNDVQEKMFEVLGFTKEQAYEQFGFLLDAFKYGVPPHAGLAYGLDRMVMLMAKEDSIRDVMAFPKIKDASCLMTQAPSMADNKQLEELGLKLDVKDVKTEE
;
A
#
# COMPACT_ATOMS: atom_id res chain seq x y z
N MET A 1 12.53 -35.92 16.39
CA MET A 1 11.29 -36.02 17.16
C MET A 1 10.11 -36.43 16.27
N TRP A 2 10.11 -37.70 15.78
CA TRP A 2 9.03 -38.25 14.94
C TRP A 2 8.42 -39.53 15.54
N SER A 3 8.60 -39.76 16.87
CA SER A 3 8.26 -41.04 17.46
C SER A 3 7.35 -41.01 18.70
N SER A 4 6.50 -40.00 18.89
CA SER A 4 5.59 -39.97 20.04
C SER A 4 4.15 -39.51 19.77
N CYS A 5 3.60 -39.75 18.57
CA CYS A 5 2.17 -39.64 18.30
C CYS A 5 1.67 -40.94 17.65
N ARG A 6 1.87 -42.08 18.35
CA ARG A 6 1.10 -43.29 18.08
C ARG A 6 0.35 -43.59 19.37
N GLU A 7 -0.95 -43.24 19.30
CA GLU A 7 -2.03 -43.92 20.03
C GLU A 7 -3.24 -43.00 20.05
N GLU A 8 -4.04 -43.17 19.03
CA GLU A 8 -5.49 -43.23 19.09
C GLU A 8 -5.94 -43.83 17.75
N GLY A 9 -6.37 -45.08 17.80
CA GLY A 9 -6.78 -45.85 16.64
C GLY A 9 -8.06 -45.29 16.03
N ARG A 10 -7.93 -44.28 15.16
CA ARG A 10 -8.91 -44.01 14.09
C ARG A 10 -8.36 -44.70 12.84
N ASN A 11 -9.10 -45.69 12.33
CA ASN A 11 -8.94 -46.12 10.96
C ASN A 11 -9.06 -44.86 10.08
N ARG A 12 -7.93 -44.19 9.76
CA ARG A 12 -7.89 -43.22 8.66
C ARG A 12 -8.09 -44.03 7.41
N GLU A 13 -9.29 -43.99 6.82
CA GLU A 13 -9.46 -44.45 5.45
C GLU A 13 -8.39 -43.73 4.62
N MET A 14 -7.61 -44.51 3.87
CA MET A 14 -6.55 -43.91 3.03
C MET A 14 -7.21 -43.00 2.02
N ALA A 15 -6.63 -41.79 1.82
CA ALA A 15 -7.07 -40.86 0.78
C ALA A 15 -7.24 -41.60 -0.56
N GLU A 16 -8.33 -41.34 -1.25
CA GLU A 16 -8.63 -41.99 -2.52
C GLU A 16 -7.78 -41.41 -3.64
N SER A 17 -7.44 -42.27 -4.60
CA SER A 17 -6.59 -41.87 -5.72
C SER A 17 -7.34 -40.97 -6.71
N MET A 18 -6.65 -39.99 -7.23
CA MET A 18 -7.07 -39.19 -8.39
C MET A 18 -6.93 -39.93 -9.74
N GLN A 19 -6.36 -41.14 -9.74
CA GLN A 19 -6.10 -41.88 -10.97
C GLN A 19 -7.35 -42.06 -11.82
N GLY A 20 -7.24 -41.75 -13.10
CA GLY A 20 -8.35 -41.79 -14.04
C GLY A 20 -9.26 -40.56 -14.03
N LEU A 21 -9.10 -39.62 -13.11
CA LEU A 21 -9.85 -38.36 -13.08
C LEU A 21 -9.00 -37.19 -13.56
N LYS A 22 -9.62 -36.34 -14.38
CA LYS A 22 -9.07 -35.04 -14.77
C LYS A 22 -10.15 -33.98 -14.55
N ARG A 23 -9.83 -32.94 -13.81
CA ARG A 23 -10.74 -31.80 -13.65
C ARG A 23 -11.06 -31.18 -15.01
N THR A 24 -12.35 -31.11 -15.38
CA THR A 24 -12.82 -30.51 -16.63
C THR A 24 -13.08 -29.02 -16.49
N HIS A 25 -13.69 -28.61 -15.39
CA HIS A 25 -14.07 -27.22 -15.11
C HIS A 25 -13.74 -26.86 -13.68
N ARG A 26 -13.52 -25.56 -13.42
CA ARG A 26 -13.56 -25.01 -12.07
C ARG A 26 -15.00 -24.72 -11.67
N CYS A 27 -15.23 -24.64 -10.33
CA CYS A 27 -16.57 -24.49 -9.78
C CYS A 27 -17.32 -23.26 -10.33
N GLY A 28 -16.68 -22.10 -10.32
CA GLY A 28 -17.29 -20.84 -10.76
C GLY A 28 -17.26 -20.59 -12.28
N GLU A 29 -16.72 -21.51 -13.08
CA GLU A 29 -16.71 -21.42 -14.55
C GLU A 29 -18.00 -22.02 -15.16
N LEU A 30 -18.75 -22.79 -14.40
CA LEU A 30 -20.00 -23.42 -14.83
C LEU A 30 -21.17 -22.43 -14.76
N SER A 31 -22.08 -22.54 -15.75
CA SER A 31 -23.26 -21.71 -15.88
C SER A 31 -24.43 -22.53 -16.46
N SER A 32 -25.57 -21.89 -16.66
CA SER A 32 -26.73 -22.51 -17.34
C SER A 32 -26.43 -23.00 -18.76
N ALA A 33 -25.37 -22.48 -19.41
CA ALA A 33 -24.91 -22.97 -20.71
C ALA A 33 -24.37 -24.41 -20.67
N ASN A 34 -23.93 -24.88 -19.50
CA ASN A 34 -23.36 -26.23 -19.34
C ASN A 34 -24.38 -27.28 -18.91
N ILE A 35 -25.68 -26.95 -18.84
CA ILE A 35 -26.72 -27.90 -18.45
C ILE A 35 -26.74 -29.10 -19.41
N GLY A 36 -26.70 -30.32 -18.83
CA GLY A 36 -26.61 -31.58 -19.55
C GLY A 36 -25.18 -32.08 -19.79
N GLU A 37 -24.16 -31.30 -19.47
CA GLU A 37 -22.77 -31.73 -19.57
C GLU A 37 -22.36 -32.58 -18.37
N LYS A 38 -21.59 -33.64 -18.64
CA LYS A 38 -20.92 -34.43 -17.61
C LYS A 38 -19.57 -33.76 -17.27
N VAL A 39 -19.41 -33.37 -16.02
CA VAL A 39 -18.24 -32.63 -15.55
C VAL A 39 -17.53 -33.36 -14.42
N THR A 40 -16.21 -33.07 -14.30
CA THR A 40 -15.39 -33.42 -13.13
C THR A 40 -14.92 -32.12 -12.46
N VAL A 41 -15.41 -31.88 -11.26
CA VAL A 41 -15.06 -30.71 -10.45
C VAL A 41 -14.32 -31.16 -9.19
N MET A 42 -13.35 -30.35 -8.74
CA MET A 42 -12.51 -30.65 -7.59
C MET A 42 -12.29 -29.39 -6.75
N GLY A 43 -12.35 -29.53 -5.43
CA GLY A 43 -12.21 -28.40 -4.53
C GLY A 43 -12.32 -28.80 -3.07
N TRP A 44 -12.59 -27.81 -2.24
CA TRP A 44 -12.80 -27.94 -0.80
C TRP A 44 -14.27 -27.90 -0.46
N VAL A 45 -14.72 -28.76 0.43
CA VAL A 45 -16.07 -28.74 0.98
C VAL A 45 -16.25 -27.49 1.84
N GLN A 46 -17.10 -26.56 1.40
CA GLN A 46 -17.42 -25.35 2.18
C GLN A 46 -18.49 -25.64 3.23
N LYS A 47 -19.59 -26.24 2.81
CA LYS A 47 -20.72 -26.65 3.67
C LYS A 47 -21.26 -27.96 3.19
N ASN A 48 -21.75 -28.77 4.12
CA ASN A 48 -22.43 -30.02 3.85
C ASN A 48 -23.76 -30.07 4.64
N ARG A 49 -24.87 -30.37 3.98
CA ARG A 49 -26.21 -30.33 4.56
C ARG A 49 -26.97 -31.59 4.16
N ASN A 50 -27.29 -32.44 5.13
CA ASN A 50 -28.14 -33.59 4.92
C ASN A 50 -29.61 -33.22 5.25
N LYS A 51 -30.52 -33.39 4.29
CA LYS A 51 -31.94 -33.10 4.42
C LYS A 51 -32.79 -34.36 4.10
N GLY A 52 -32.65 -35.38 4.93
CA GLY A 52 -33.52 -36.55 4.90
C GLY A 52 -33.62 -37.25 3.53
N GLY A 53 -32.50 -37.81 3.04
CA GLY A 53 -32.46 -38.51 1.76
C GLY A 53 -31.84 -37.73 0.59
N ILE A 54 -31.46 -36.48 0.82
CA ILE A 54 -30.68 -35.65 -0.13
C ILE A 54 -29.53 -34.96 0.62
N VAL A 55 -28.32 -35.04 0.10
CA VAL A 55 -27.16 -34.30 0.63
C VAL A 55 -26.81 -33.18 -0.34
N PHE A 56 -26.76 -31.96 0.18
CA PHE A 56 -26.32 -30.78 -0.54
C PHE A 56 -24.92 -30.38 -0.03
N MET A 57 -23.97 -30.32 -0.92
CA MET A 57 -22.60 -29.91 -0.63
C MET A 57 -22.26 -28.66 -1.44
N ASP A 58 -21.75 -27.63 -0.76
CA ASP A 58 -21.19 -26.48 -1.42
C ASP A 58 -19.69 -26.76 -1.61
N LEU A 59 -19.26 -26.96 -2.86
CA LEU A 59 -17.87 -27.18 -3.26
C LEU A 59 -17.24 -25.85 -3.65
N ARG A 60 -16.09 -25.51 -3.06
CA ARG A 60 -15.35 -24.28 -3.30
C ARG A 60 -14.02 -24.53 -3.97
N ASP A 61 -13.70 -23.74 -4.97
CA ASP A 61 -12.35 -23.56 -5.47
C ASP A 61 -12.02 -22.06 -5.64
N ARG A 62 -10.89 -21.73 -6.27
CA ARG A 62 -10.47 -20.32 -6.47
C ARG A 62 -11.42 -19.51 -7.35
N SER A 63 -12.26 -20.14 -8.14
CA SER A 63 -13.18 -19.48 -9.08
C SER A 63 -14.54 -19.17 -8.46
N GLY A 64 -14.93 -19.89 -7.42
CA GLY A 64 -16.22 -19.71 -6.76
C GLY A 64 -16.71 -20.94 -6.03
N ILE A 65 -18.02 -20.95 -5.76
CA ILE A 65 -18.74 -22.02 -5.04
C ILE A 65 -19.75 -22.62 -5.99
N LEU A 66 -19.87 -23.95 -5.99
CA LEU A 66 -20.81 -24.72 -6.78
C LEU A 66 -21.58 -25.66 -5.86
N GLN A 67 -22.92 -25.73 -6.01
CA GLN A 67 -23.71 -26.71 -5.30
C GLN A 67 -23.61 -28.08 -5.97
N ILE A 68 -23.32 -29.10 -5.18
CA ILE A 68 -23.32 -30.50 -5.56
C ILE A 68 -24.49 -31.16 -4.85
N VAL A 69 -25.25 -32.02 -5.55
CA VAL A 69 -26.38 -32.75 -5.02
C VAL A 69 -26.12 -34.24 -5.11
N PHE A 70 -26.31 -34.92 -4.00
CA PHE A 70 -26.29 -36.37 -3.91
C PHE A 70 -27.71 -36.83 -3.56
N GLU A 71 -28.36 -37.62 -4.44
CA GLU A 71 -29.71 -38.13 -4.24
C GLU A 71 -29.93 -39.43 -5.02
N GLY A 72 -30.89 -40.23 -4.60
CA GLY A 72 -31.31 -41.47 -5.24
C GLY A 72 -31.14 -42.70 -4.35
N GLU A 73 -32.18 -43.50 -4.26
CA GLU A 73 -32.20 -44.74 -3.47
C GLU A 73 -31.19 -45.80 -3.98
N GLU A 74 -30.87 -45.77 -5.28
CA GLU A 74 -29.91 -46.66 -5.93
C GLU A 74 -28.45 -46.30 -5.62
N GLN A 75 -28.19 -45.13 -5.01
CA GLN A 75 -26.85 -44.63 -4.69
C GLN A 75 -26.58 -44.55 -3.18
N ALA A 76 -27.08 -45.49 -2.38
CA ALA A 76 -27.01 -45.48 -0.94
C ALA A 76 -25.56 -45.35 -0.39
N GLU A 77 -24.61 -46.01 -1.02
CA GLU A 77 -23.17 -45.91 -0.63
C GLU A 77 -22.61 -44.52 -0.89
N LEU A 78 -22.94 -43.88 -2.03
CA LEU A 78 -22.52 -42.53 -2.37
C LEU A 78 -23.13 -41.52 -1.41
N MET A 79 -24.38 -41.70 -1.05
CA MET A 79 -25.12 -40.89 -0.07
C MET A 79 -24.49 -40.99 1.34
N GLU A 80 -24.20 -42.22 1.77
CA GLU A 80 -23.55 -42.44 3.06
C GLU A 80 -22.18 -41.74 3.11
N LYS A 81 -21.37 -41.89 2.06
CA LYS A 81 -20.08 -41.24 1.91
C LYS A 81 -20.20 -39.72 1.93
N ALA A 82 -21.13 -39.16 1.15
CA ALA A 82 -21.40 -37.74 1.08
C ALA A 82 -21.85 -37.17 2.44
N SER A 83 -22.64 -37.92 3.22
CA SER A 83 -23.11 -37.50 4.54
C SER A 83 -21.98 -37.33 5.58
N LYS A 84 -20.88 -38.05 5.41
CA LYS A 84 -19.69 -38.02 6.31
C LYS A 84 -18.71 -36.86 6.00
N LEU A 85 -18.90 -36.15 4.88
CA LEU A 85 -18.04 -35.03 4.50
C LEU A 85 -18.10 -33.91 5.52
N ARG A 86 -16.93 -33.36 5.85
CA ARG A 86 -16.77 -32.21 6.74
C ARG A 86 -16.18 -31.02 5.98
N SER A 87 -16.30 -29.85 6.58
CA SER A 87 -15.69 -28.63 6.05
C SER A 87 -14.20 -28.80 5.78
N GLU A 88 -13.74 -28.24 4.69
CA GLU A 88 -12.34 -28.25 4.21
C GLU A 88 -11.81 -29.63 3.77
N PHE A 89 -12.64 -30.69 3.70
CA PHE A 89 -12.25 -31.90 2.99
C PHE A 89 -11.99 -31.57 1.52
N VAL A 90 -10.99 -32.17 0.92
CA VAL A 90 -10.69 -32.06 -0.51
C VAL A 90 -11.34 -33.22 -1.25
N VAL A 91 -12.18 -32.90 -2.20
CA VAL A 91 -12.95 -33.91 -2.94
C VAL A 91 -12.88 -33.73 -4.45
N ALA A 92 -13.06 -34.84 -5.16
CA ALA A 92 -13.35 -34.84 -6.58
C ALA A 92 -14.77 -35.39 -6.79
N VAL A 93 -15.55 -34.73 -7.62
CA VAL A 93 -16.92 -35.10 -7.95
C VAL A 93 -17.07 -35.21 -9.47
N VAL A 94 -17.64 -36.33 -9.94
CA VAL A 94 -18.07 -36.48 -11.32
C VAL A 94 -19.60 -36.47 -11.31
N GLY A 95 -20.22 -35.73 -12.21
CA GLY A 95 -21.67 -35.64 -12.27
C GLY A 95 -22.16 -34.80 -13.44
N ASN A 96 -23.47 -34.67 -13.56
CA ASN A 96 -24.12 -33.90 -14.62
C ASN A 96 -24.54 -32.53 -14.11
N VAL A 97 -24.31 -31.50 -14.92
CA VAL A 97 -24.81 -30.16 -14.64
C VAL A 97 -26.31 -30.12 -14.90
N GLU A 98 -27.08 -29.74 -13.91
CA GLU A 98 -28.52 -29.62 -14.00
C GLU A 98 -28.97 -28.22 -13.56
N LYS A 99 -30.19 -27.85 -13.97
CA LYS A 99 -30.86 -26.68 -13.42
C LYS A 99 -31.15 -26.94 -11.94
N ARG A 100 -30.88 -25.95 -11.09
CA ARG A 100 -31.14 -26.07 -9.66
C ARG A 100 -32.57 -26.47 -9.37
N SER A 101 -32.76 -27.51 -8.57
CA SER A 101 -34.08 -28.06 -8.19
C SER A 101 -34.85 -27.12 -7.25
N GLY A 102 -34.17 -26.29 -6.48
CA GLY A 102 -34.73 -25.28 -5.59
C GLY A 102 -34.74 -23.86 -6.20
N ALA A 103 -34.99 -22.86 -5.36
CA ALA A 103 -34.92 -21.47 -5.75
C ALA A 103 -33.47 -21.09 -6.18
N VAL A 104 -33.37 -20.19 -7.16
CA VAL A 104 -32.08 -19.61 -7.59
C VAL A 104 -31.41 -18.94 -6.39
N ASN A 105 -30.12 -19.17 -6.21
CA ASN A 105 -29.33 -18.51 -5.19
C ASN A 105 -28.60 -17.30 -5.78
N GLU A 106 -29.18 -16.13 -5.65
CA GLU A 106 -28.66 -14.89 -6.19
C GLU A 106 -27.27 -14.48 -5.59
N ASN A 107 -26.89 -15.09 -4.47
CA ASN A 107 -25.59 -14.83 -3.84
C ASN A 107 -24.42 -15.63 -4.46
N LEU A 108 -24.70 -16.53 -5.40
CA LEU A 108 -23.71 -17.34 -6.10
C LEU A 108 -23.78 -17.10 -7.61
N ALA A 109 -22.63 -16.90 -8.24
CA ALA A 109 -22.56 -16.80 -9.70
C ALA A 109 -23.10 -18.08 -10.40
N THR A 110 -23.00 -19.23 -9.72
CA THR A 110 -23.51 -20.56 -10.17
C THR A 110 -24.90 -20.87 -9.62
N GLY A 111 -25.60 -19.89 -9.08
CA GLY A 111 -26.83 -20.10 -8.31
C GLY A 111 -28.03 -20.65 -9.08
N GLU A 112 -28.00 -20.66 -10.42
CA GLU A 112 -29.04 -21.24 -11.31
C GLU A 112 -28.87 -22.73 -11.52
N ILE A 113 -27.67 -23.27 -11.24
CA ILE A 113 -27.29 -24.65 -11.54
C ILE A 113 -26.83 -25.40 -10.29
N GLU A 114 -26.82 -26.72 -10.43
CA GLU A 114 -26.19 -27.65 -9.49
C GLU A 114 -25.60 -28.83 -10.26
N VAL A 115 -24.70 -29.57 -9.66
CA VAL A 115 -24.14 -30.80 -10.22
C VAL A 115 -24.74 -31.98 -9.47
N ARG A 116 -25.47 -32.84 -10.18
CA ARG A 116 -25.92 -34.12 -9.67
C ARG A 116 -24.78 -35.12 -9.73
N ALA A 117 -24.31 -35.53 -8.56
CA ALA A 117 -23.11 -36.35 -8.43
C ALA A 117 -23.40 -37.83 -8.81
N GLU A 118 -22.50 -38.43 -9.57
CA GLU A 118 -22.46 -39.85 -9.89
C GLU A 118 -21.27 -40.55 -9.21
N GLU A 119 -20.19 -39.84 -8.99
CA GLU A 119 -18.96 -40.33 -8.32
C GLU A 119 -18.44 -39.29 -7.37
N LEU A 120 -17.97 -39.74 -6.20
CA LEU A 120 -17.29 -38.92 -5.18
C LEU A 120 -16.02 -39.62 -4.73
N ARG A 121 -14.89 -38.89 -4.77
CA ARG A 121 -13.64 -39.33 -4.13
C ARG A 121 -13.21 -38.32 -3.07
N ILE A 122 -12.83 -38.83 -1.90
CA ILE A 122 -12.24 -38.03 -0.83
C ILE A 122 -10.73 -38.06 -1.04
N LEU A 123 -10.17 -36.99 -1.58
CA LEU A 123 -8.76 -36.86 -1.90
C LEU A 123 -7.91 -36.56 -0.67
N SER A 124 -8.49 -35.83 0.30
CA SER A 124 -7.84 -35.54 1.58
C SER A 124 -8.88 -35.15 2.62
N GLU A 125 -8.77 -35.71 3.80
CA GLU A 125 -9.53 -35.29 4.96
C GLU A 125 -8.93 -34.04 5.60
N SER A 126 -9.73 -33.31 6.36
CA SER A 126 -9.33 -32.14 7.13
C SER A 126 -9.69 -32.33 8.60
N GLU A 127 -8.83 -31.88 9.48
CA GLU A 127 -9.19 -31.59 10.86
C GLU A 127 -10.13 -30.38 10.91
N VAL A 128 -10.75 -30.14 12.07
CA VAL A 128 -11.57 -28.94 12.26
C VAL A 128 -10.69 -27.71 12.15
N PRO A 129 -10.94 -26.81 11.15
CA PRO A 129 -10.13 -25.61 11.00
C PRO A 129 -10.20 -24.71 12.25
N PRO A 130 -9.13 -23.96 12.57
CA PRO A 130 -9.10 -23.05 13.73
C PRO A 130 -10.04 -21.84 13.57
N PHE A 131 -10.53 -21.59 12.37
CA PHE A 131 -11.55 -20.58 12.01
C PHE A 131 -12.28 -20.98 10.74
N GLN A 132 -13.43 -20.36 10.51
CA GLN A 132 -14.20 -20.59 9.29
C GLN A 132 -13.59 -19.84 8.10
N VAL A 133 -13.51 -20.50 6.95
CA VAL A 133 -13.04 -19.93 5.68
C VAL A 133 -14.22 -19.23 5.00
N GLU A 134 -14.44 -17.97 5.36
CA GLU A 134 -15.55 -17.15 4.87
C GLU A 134 -15.13 -15.71 4.63
N GLU A 135 -15.87 -15.01 3.78
CA GLU A 135 -15.64 -13.58 3.55
C GLU A 135 -15.85 -12.76 4.83
N ASN A 136 -15.16 -11.64 4.94
CA ASN A 136 -15.31 -10.69 6.04
C ASN A 136 -15.14 -11.34 7.43
N SER A 137 -14.26 -12.33 7.54
CA SER A 137 -14.01 -13.05 8.80
C SER A 137 -13.68 -12.09 9.94
N LYS A 138 -14.32 -12.26 11.09
CA LYS A 138 -14.06 -11.53 12.33
C LYS A 138 -12.94 -12.15 13.18
N THR A 139 -12.29 -13.19 12.66
CA THR A 139 -11.17 -13.86 13.33
C THR A 139 -10.00 -12.89 13.45
N LYS A 140 -9.35 -12.86 14.63
CA LYS A 140 -8.19 -12.01 14.89
C LYS A 140 -7.08 -12.25 13.86
N GLU A 141 -6.43 -11.17 13.43
CA GLU A 141 -5.40 -11.19 12.39
C GLU A 141 -4.27 -12.17 12.72
N GLU A 142 -3.79 -12.20 13.98
CA GLU A 142 -2.71 -13.09 14.40
C GLU A 142 -3.04 -14.57 14.16
N LEU A 143 -4.26 -15.00 14.46
CA LEU A 143 -4.68 -16.38 14.20
C LEU A 143 -4.78 -16.67 12.70
N ARG A 144 -5.30 -15.72 11.91
CA ARG A 144 -5.35 -15.83 10.46
C ARG A 144 -3.95 -15.91 9.84
N LEU A 145 -3.00 -15.10 10.29
CA LEU A 145 -1.63 -15.09 9.80
C LEU A 145 -0.84 -16.34 10.24
N LYS A 146 -1.14 -16.90 11.42
CA LYS A 146 -0.56 -18.18 11.86
C LYS A 146 -0.97 -19.34 10.93
N TYR A 147 -2.21 -19.34 10.48
CA TYR A 147 -2.76 -20.32 9.53
C TYR A 147 -3.02 -19.70 8.17
N ARG A 148 -2.06 -18.89 7.67
CA ARG A 148 -2.24 -18.08 6.45
C ARG A 148 -2.67 -18.89 5.23
N TYR A 149 -2.22 -20.12 5.09
CA TYR A 149 -2.64 -21.04 4.03
C TYR A 149 -4.14 -21.39 4.06
N LEU A 150 -4.80 -21.35 5.22
CA LEU A 150 -6.26 -21.45 5.34
C LEU A 150 -6.93 -20.11 5.06
N ASP A 151 -6.38 -19.03 5.60
CA ASP A 151 -6.88 -17.68 5.39
C ASP A 151 -6.91 -17.31 3.91
N LEU A 152 -5.88 -17.70 3.14
CA LEU A 152 -5.80 -17.50 1.70
C LEU A 152 -6.85 -18.27 0.88
N ARG A 153 -7.62 -19.20 1.48
CA ARG A 153 -8.77 -19.85 0.84
C ARG A 153 -10.02 -18.96 0.84
N ARG A 154 -10.03 -17.88 1.61
CA ARG A 154 -11.19 -16.96 1.69
C ARG A 154 -11.40 -16.28 0.33
N PRO A 155 -12.67 -16.12 -0.10
CA PRO A 155 -12.98 -15.53 -1.40
C PRO A 155 -12.45 -14.10 -1.59
N ASP A 156 -12.50 -13.26 -0.56
CA ASP A 156 -11.98 -11.90 -0.55
C ASP A 156 -10.45 -11.87 -0.81
N LEU A 157 -9.66 -12.65 -0.07
CA LEU A 157 -8.22 -12.73 -0.30
C LEU A 157 -7.87 -13.36 -1.65
N GLN A 158 -8.68 -14.33 -2.12
CA GLN A 158 -8.52 -14.90 -3.47
C GLN A 158 -8.77 -13.85 -4.56
N ARG A 159 -9.75 -12.94 -4.37
CA ARG A 159 -9.98 -11.81 -5.29
C ARG A 159 -8.78 -10.86 -5.30
N ASN A 160 -8.26 -10.51 -4.12
CA ASN A 160 -7.11 -9.61 -3.98
C ASN A 160 -5.85 -10.16 -4.68
N LEU A 161 -5.53 -11.45 -4.47
CA LEU A 161 -4.39 -12.08 -5.14
C LEU A 161 -4.58 -12.18 -6.67
N ARG A 162 -5.80 -12.44 -7.13
CA ARG A 162 -6.10 -12.41 -8.58
C ARG A 162 -5.93 -11.02 -9.15
N MET A 163 -6.45 -9.99 -8.48
CA MET A 163 -6.27 -8.59 -8.89
C MET A 163 -4.79 -8.24 -8.97
N ARG A 164 -4.00 -8.60 -7.95
CA ARG A 164 -2.55 -8.40 -7.97
C ARG A 164 -1.88 -9.06 -9.18
N SER A 165 -2.27 -10.29 -9.50
CA SER A 165 -1.77 -11.01 -10.68
C SER A 165 -2.16 -10.33 -11.99
N GLN A 166 -3.39 -9.83 -12.10
CA GLN A 166 -3.86 -9.08 -13.27
C GLN A 166 -3.07 -7.78 -13.44
N VAL A 167 -2.87 -7.02 -12.37
CA VAL A 167 -2.10 -5.77 -12.39
C VAL A 167 -0.68 -6.01 -12.90
N THR A 168 0.03 -7.02 -12.40
CA THR A 168 1.40 -7.31 -12.85
C THR A 168 1.46 -7.82 -14.28
N THR A 169 0.50 -8.64 -14.70
CA THR A 169 0.42 -9.14 -16.08
C THR A 169 0.17 -8.00 -17.05
N LEU A 170 -0.78 -7.12 -16.74
CA LEU A 170 -1.12 -5.98 -17.56
C LEU A 170 0.02 -4.95 -17.62
N ALA A 171 0.71 -4.73 -16.50
CA ALA A 171 1.88 -3.85 -16.49
C ALA A 171 2.96 -4.36 -17.46
N ARG A 172 3.32 -5.67 -17.40
CA ARG A 172 4.28 -6.26 -18.34
C ARG A 172 3.86 -6.11 -19.79
N GLN A 173 2.58 -6.38 -20.06
CA GLN A 173 2.05 -6.26 -21.42
C GLN A 173 2.10 -4.82 -21.93
N PHE A 174 1.60 -3.87 -21.15
CA PHE A 174 1.58 -2.45 -21.51
C PHE A 174 3.00 -1.93 -21.78
N PHE A 175 3.92 -2.14 -20.84
CA PHE A 175 5.28 -1.61 -20.99
C PHE A 175 6.06 -2.32 -22.11
N ALA A 176 5.80 -3.59 -22.37
CA ALA A 176 6.38 -4.27 -23.54
C ALA A 176 5.86 -3.67 -24.86
N GLU A 177 4.55 -3.33 -24.95
CA GLU A 177 3.94 -2.62 -26.09
C GLU A 177 4.54 -1.22 -26.28
N GLU A 178 4.93 -0.54 -25.18
CA GLU A 178 5.62 0.76 -25.20
C GLU A 178 7.14 0.66 -25.45
N GLY A 179 7.66 -0.54 -25.73
CA GLY A 179 9.06 -0.79 -26.09
C GLY A 179 10.02 -0.90 -24.89
N PHE A 180 9.52 -1.15 -23.69
CA PHE A 180 10.34 -1.42 -22.52
C PHE A 180 10.86 -2.85 -22.50
N LEU A 181 12.09 -3.02 -22.02
CA LEU A 181 12.70 -4.32 -21.77
C LEU A 181 12.56 -4.67 -20.27
N GLU A 182 11.98 -5.81 -19.97
CA GLU A 182 11.99 -6.33 -18.59
C GLU A 182 13.35 -6.95 -18.29
N ILE A 183 14.09 -6.35 -17.35
CA ILE A 183 15.46 -6.77 -16.98
C ILE A 183 15.52 -6.94 -15.48
N GLU A 184 15.96 -8.12 -15.03
CA GLU A 184 16.22 -8.40 -13.61
C GLU A 184 17.55 -7.78 -13.18
N THR A 185 17.55 -7.18 -11.99
CA THR A 185 18.75 -6.63 -11.36
C THR A 185 19.15 -7.47 -10.14
N PRO A 186 20.43 -7.44 -9.72
CA PRO A 186 20.89 -8.22 -8.59
C PRO A 186 20.14 -7.90 -7.28
N ILE A 187 19.75 -8.95 -6.54
CA ILE A 187 19.27 -8.84 -5.15
C ILE A 187 20.45 -8.81 -4.16
N LEU A 188 21.54 -9.52 -4.47
CA LEU A 188 22.76 -9.49 -3.68
C LEU A 188 23.66 -8.35 -4.21
N GLY A 189 23.47 -7.15 -3.70
CA GLY A 189 24.17 -5.95 -4.11
C GLY A 189 25.18 -5.45 -3.07
N LYS A 190 25.76 -4.29 -3.34
CA LYS A 190 26.51 -3.51 -2.36
C LYS A 190 25.52 -2.72 -1.49
N THR A 191 25.84 -2.56 -0.22
CA THR A 191 25.07 -1.68 0.66
C THR A 191 25.12 -0.23 0.13
N THR A 192 23.95 0.40 0.03
CA THR A 192 23.82 1.77 -0.44
C THR A 192 22.80 2.50 0.43
N PRO A 193 23.18 3.60 1.07
CA PRO A 193 22.26 4.34 1.92
C PRO A 193 21.25 5.13 1.07
N GLU A 194 20.02 4.64 1.00
CA GLU A 194 18.89 5.28 0.30
C GLU A 194 17.78 5.77 1.28
N GLY A 195 18.16 6.07 2.53
CA GLY A 195 17.21 6.58 3.53
C GLY A 195 16.79 5.56 4.60
N ALA A 196 16.60 4.28 4.27
CA ALA A 196 16.34 3.19 5.21
C ALA A 196 17.63 2.43 5.56
N ARG A 197 17.56 1.49 6.53
CA ARG A 197 18.63 0.54 6.79
C ARG A 197 18.53 -0.63 5.81
N ASP A 198 19.70 -1.13 5.39
CA ASP A 198 19.81 -2.30 4.52
C ASP A 198 19.78 -3.58 5.35
N TYR A 199 19.10 -4.62 4.85
CA TYR A 199 19.31 -5.98 5.32
C TYR A 199 20.64 -6.51 4.82
N LEU A 200 21.45 -7.08 5.73
CA LEU A 200 22.79 -7.59 5.43
C LEU A 200 22.78 -9.11 5.30
N VAL A 201 23.43 -9.60 4.25
CA VAL A 201 23.64 -11.04 4.00
C VAL A 201 25.15 -11.34 4.01
N PRO A 202 25.66 -12.12 4.97
CA PRO A 202 27.09 -12.39 5.06
C PRO A 202 27.59 -13.26 3.89
N SER A 203 28.79 -12.98 3.40
CA SER A 203 29.43 -13.75 2.34
C SER A 203 30.34 -14.85 2.92
N ARG A 204 30.05 -16.12 2.60
CA ARG A 204 30.94 -17.25 2.96
C ARG A 204 32.27 -17.22 2.18
N VAL A 205 32.24 -16.74 0.94
CA VAL A 205 33.41 -16.73 0.05
C VAL A 205 34.35 -15.57 0.35
N HIS A 206 33.82 -14.47 0.90
CA HIS A 206 34.56 -13.29 1.29
C HIS A 206 34.35 -13.01 2.79
N PRO A 207 35.11 -13.67 3.69
CA PRO A 207 34.93 -13.54 5.13
C PRO A 207 35.01 -12.07 5.58
N GLY A 208 34.05 -11.66 6.42
CA GLY A 208 33.94 -10.28 6.90
C GLY A 208 33.25 -9.31 5.95
N SER A 209 32.88 -9.75 4.75
CA SER A 209 32.12 -8.96 3.78
C SER A 209 30.65 -9.37 3.75
N PHE A 210 29.77 -8.38 3.46
CA PHE A 210 28.33 -8.57 3.41
C PHE A 210 27.77 -8.04 2.10
N TYR A 211 26.75 -8.70 1.58
CA TYR A 211 25.84 -8.14 0.59
C TYR A 211 24.76 -7.33 1.30
N GLY A 212 24.30 -6.25 0.68
CA GLY A 212 23.08 -5.55 1.04
C GLY A 212 21.92 -6.01 0.16
N LEU A 213 20.74 -6.24 0.75
CA LEU A 213 19.52 -6.42 -0.03
C LEU A 213 19.03 -5.04 -0.52
N PRO A 214 18.62 -4.89 -1.79
CA PRO A 214 18.35 -3.59 -2.40
C PRO A 214 17.09 -2.95 -1.82
N GLN A 215 17.17 -1.68 -1.47
CA GLN A 215 15.98 -0.87 -1.13
C GLN A 215 15.16 -0.54 -2.36
N SER A 216 15.81 -0.41 -3.50
CA SER A 216 15.26 -0.30 -4.85
C SER A 216 16.34 -0.64 -5.88
N PRO A 217 16.00 -0.89 -7.16
CA PRO A 217 17.00 -1.10 -8.21
C PRO A 217 17.62 0.20 -8.75
N GLN A 218 17.57 1.32 -8.01
CA GLN A 218 17.89 2.67 -8.46
C GLN A 218 19.24 2.77 -9.20
N LEU A 219 20.32 2.24 -8.62
CA LEU A 219 21.66 2.36 -9.21
C LEU A 219 21.80 1.49 -10.47
N TYR A 220 21.20 0.31 -10.45
CA TYR A 220 21.27 -0.61 -11.58
C TYR A 220 20.45 -0.11 -12.78
N LYS A 221 19.27 0.46 -12.57
CA LYS A 221 18.49 1.00 -13.68
C LYS A 221 19.15 2.20 -14.35
N GLN A 222 19.86 3.04 -13.60
CA GLN A 222 20.68 4.12 -14.16
C GLN A 222 21.86 3.54 -14.99
N LEU A 223 22.54 2.49 -14.51
CA LEU A 223 23.55 1.78 -15.28
C LEU A 223 23.00 1.16 -16.56
N LEU A 224 21.74 0.68 -16.57
CA LEU A 224 21.08 0.18 -17.76
C LEU A 224 20.86 1.31 -18.79
N MET A 225 20.55 2.52 -18.34
CA MET A 225 20.47 3.69 -19.25
C MET A 225 21.86 4.00 -19.84
N CYS A 226 22.91 3.99 -19.02
CA CYS A 226 24.31 4.11 -19.52
C CYS A 226 24.68 2.99 -20.50
N SER A 227 24.08 1.82 -20.37
CA SER A 227 24.32 0.65 -21.25
C SER A 227 23.56 0.70 -22.57
N GLY A 228 22.72 1.73 -22.80
CA GLY A 228 21.90 1.86 -24.00
C GLY A 228 20.65 0.98 -24.00
N CYS A 229 20.15 0.58 -22.84
CA CYS A 229 18.90 -0.17 -22.71
C CYS A 229 17.67 0.65 -23.16
N ASP A 230 17.76 1.98 -23.08
CA ASP A 230 16.78 2.97 -23.51
C ASP A 230 15.50 3.00 -22.67
N ARG A 231 14.80 1.87 -22.51
CA ARG A 231 13.57 1.75 -21.69
C ARG A 231 13.60 0.44 -20.90
N TYR A 232 13.61 0.56 -19.58
CA TYR A 232 13.68 -0.53 -18.63
C TYR A 232 12.42 -0.62 -17.80
N ILE A 233 11.99 -1.85 -17.50
CA ILE A 233 10.97 -2.17 -16.49
C ILE A 233 11.37 -3.41 -15.70
N GLN A 234 10.92 -3.46 -14.44
CA GLN A 234 11.05 -4.66 -13.59
C GLN A 234 9.92 -4.70 -12.56
N ILE A 235 9.37 -5.89 -12.32
CA ILE A 235 8.57 -6.16 -11.13
C ILE A 235 9.55 -6.53 -10.01
N ALA A 236 10.06 -5.50 -9.34
CA ALA A 236 11.21 -5.59 -8.45
C ALA A 236 10.83 -5.93 -7.01
N LYS A 237 11.57 -6.87 -6.38
CA LYS A 237 11.54 -7.06 -4.94
C LYS A 237 12.47 -6.05 -4.28
N CYS A 238 11.94 -5.34 -3.26
CA CYS A 238 12.63 -4.33 -2.49
C CYS A 238 12.58 -4.67 -1.00
N PHE A 239 13.61 -4.24 -0.27
CA PHE A 239 13.81 -4.59 1.14
C PHE A 239 14.18 -3.33 1.93
N ARG A 240 13.52 -3.07 3.05
CA ARG A 240 13.82 -1.95 3.95
C ARG A 240 13.65 -2.37 5.40
N ASP A 241 14.69 -2.17 6.19
CA ASP A 241 14.64 -2.40 7.63
C ASP A 241 14.16 -1.13 8.34
N GLU A 242 12.84 -0.99 8.41
CA GLU A 242 12.13 0.15 8.99
C GLU A 242 11.02 -0.32 9.94
N ASP A 243 10.50 0.59 10.75
CA ASP A 243 9.32 0.36 11.58
C ASP A 243 8.09 0.10 10.71
N LEU A 244 7.39 -1.00 10.99
CA LEU A 244 6.25 -1.42 10.18
C LEU A 244 4.97 -0.68 10.56
N ARG A 245 4.19 -0.36 9.52
CA ARG A 245 2.85 0.25 9.60
C ARG A 245 1.86 -0.57 8.77
N ALA A 246 0.60 -0.12 8.70
CA ALA A 246 -0.42 -0.79 7.91
C ALA A 246 -0.07 -0.86 6.40
N ASP A 247 0.70 0.11 5.92
CA ASP A 247 1.14 0.28 4.53
C ASP A 247 2.64 0.03 4.32
N ARG A 248 3.35 -0.58 5.29
CA ARG A 248 4.79 -0.90 5.21
C ARG A 248 5.07 -2.33 5.59
N GLN A 249 5.96 -2.97 4.82
CA GLN A 249 6.49 -4.31 5.04
C GLN A 249 8.02 -4.28 4.84
N PRO A 250 8.77 -5.17 5.52
CA PRO A 250 10.23 -5.23 5.38
C PRO A 250 10.66 -5.68 3.98
N GLU A 251 9.78 -6.38 3.29
CA GLU A 251 9.90 -6.74 1.88
C GLU A 251 8.62 -6.37 1.13
N PHE A 252 8.75 -5.71 -0.01
CA PHE A 252 7.63 -5.23 -0.83
C PHE A 252 7.98 -5.32 -2.31
N THR A 253 7.01 -4.99 -3.17
CA THR A 253 7.20 -5.09 -4.62
C THR A 253 6.94 -3.75 -5.28
N GLN A 254 7.81 -3.38 -6.24
CA GLN A 254 7.63 -2.21 -7.09
C GLN A 254 7.41 -2.63 -8.55
N ILE A 255 6.61 -1.85 -9.28
CA ILE A 255 6.70 -1.77 -10.73
C ILE A 255 7.67 -0.63 -10.99
N ASP A 256 8.91 -0.96 -11.29
CA ASP A 256 10.00 -0.01 -11.42
C ASP A 256 10.38 0.20 -12.88
N MET A 257 10.60 1.45 -13.29
CA MET A 257 10.92 1.80 -14.67
C MET A 257 11.95 2.92 -14.77
N GLU A 258 12.66 2.95 -15.92
CA GLU A 258 13.58 4.03 -16.29
C GLU A 258 13.58 4.20 -17.81
N LEU A 259 13.70 5.44 -18.28
CA LEU A 259 13.69 5.83 -19.69
C LEU A 259 14.85 6.80 -19.98
N SER A 260 15.47 6.66 -21.15
CA SER A 260 16.49 7.56 -21.65
C SER A 260 15.89 8.61 -22.59
N PHE A 261 16.56 9.77 -22.69
CA PHE A 261 16.23 10.89 -23.61
C PHE A 261 14.85 11.48 -23.34
N VAL A 262 14.46 11.61 -22.07
CA VAL A 262 13.15 12.08 -21.59
C VAL A 262 13.31 13.14 -20.51
N ASP A 263 12.24 13.94 -20.35
CA ASP A 263 12.05 14.85 -19.22
C ASP A 263 10.76 14.49 -18.46
N VAL A 264 10.36 15.28 -17.48
CA VAL A 264 9.21 15.08 -16.57
C VAL A 264 7.93 14.73 -17.33
N ASP A 265 7.60 15.52 -18.37
CA ASP A 265 6.35 15.34 -19.11
C ASP A 265 6.27 14.03 -19.86
N ASP A 266 7.38 13.54 -20.42
CA ASP A 266 7.43 12.25 -21.14
C ASP A 266 7.12 11.08 -20.21
N VAL A 267 7.67 11.12 -18.98
CA VAL A 267 7.41 10.08 -17.98
C VAL A 267 5.96 10.13 -17.49
N ILE A 268 5.44 11.34 -17.23
CA ILE A 268 4.06 11.51 -16.81
C ILE A 268 3.11 10.98 -17.88
N GLU A 269 3.32 11.33 -19.14
CA GLU A 269 2.42 10.93 -20.26
C GLU A 269 2.33 9.39 -20.39
N VAL A 270 3.44 8.67 -20.38
CA VAL A 270 3.41 7.20 -20.49
C VAL A 270 2.72 6.57 -19.29
N ASN A 271 2.91 7.14 -18.10
CA ASN A 271 2.29 6.64 -16.87
C ASN A 271 0.79 6.96 -16.80
N GLU A 272 0.34 8.08 -17.31
CA GLU A 272 -1.09 8.39 -17.45
C GLU A 272 -1.81 7.38 -18.33
N ARG A 273 -1.22 7.03 -19.49
CA ARG A 273 -1.76 5.96 -20.37
C ARG A 273 -1.79 4.61 -19.67
N PHE A 274 -0.73 4.26 -18.90
CA PHE A 274 -0.69 3.04 -18.11
C PHE A 274 -1.82 2.98 -17.07
N LEU A 275 -1.98 4.04 -16.27
CA LEU A 275 -3.02 4.11 -15.24
C LEU A 275 -4.42 4.05 -15.82
N ALA A 276 -4.66 4.77 -16.92
CA ALA A 276 -5.95 4.73 -17.60
C ALA A 276 -6.31 3.32 -18.10
N LYS A 277 -5.36 2.65 -18.76
CA LYS A 277 -5.53 1.25 -19.22
C LYS A 277 -5.73 0.29 -18.03
N LEU A 278 -4.90 0.42 -16.99
CA LEU A 278 -4.95 -0.44 -15.82
C LEU A 278 -6.30 -0.38 -15.10
N PHE A 279 -6.76 0.84 -14.78
CA PHE A 279 -8.00 1.01 -14.05
C PHE A 279 -9.22 0.63 -14.89
N LYS A 280 -9.18 0.89 -16.19
CA LYS A 280 -10.24 0.47 -17.11
C LYS A 280 -10.34 -1.05 -17.20
N GLU A 281 -9.23 -1.76 -17.40
CA GLU A 281 -9.26 -3.22 -17.63
C GLU A 281 -9.48 -4.02 -16.33
N VAL A 282 -9.02 -3.52 -15.17
CA VAL A 282 -9.12 -4.27 -13.91
C VAL A 282 -10.38 -3.92 -13.12
N LEU A 283 -10.81 -2.66 -13.15
CA LEU A 283 -11.90 -2.15 -12.31
C LEU A 283 -13.09 -1.59 -13.10
N ASP A 284 -12.99 -1.50 -14.43
CA ASP A 284 -13.93 -0.79 -15.32
C ASP A 284 -14.14 0.69 -14.90
N VAL A 285 -13.05 1.35 -14.46
CA VAL A 285 -13.02 2.76 -14.05
C VAL A 285 -12.32 3.58 -15.13
N ASP A 286 -12.97 4.64 -15.59
CA ASP A 286 -12.40 5.59 -16.55
C ASP A 286 -11.60 6.67 -15.79
N VAL A 287 -10.28 6.70 -15.98
CA VAL A 287 -9.40 7.74 -15.44
C VAL A 287 -9.40 8.94 -16.40
N GLN A 288 -9.76 10.11 -15.88
CA GLN A 288 -9.74 11.34 -16.68
C GLN A 288 -8.31 11.78 -16.97
N LEU A 289 -8.01 12.02 -18.26
CA LEU A 289 -6.70 12.48 -18.72
C LEU A 289 -6.82 13.87 -19.34
N PRO A 290 -5.81 14.77 -19.21
CA PRO A 290 -4.63 14.57 -18.35
C PRO A 290 -5.00 14.58 -16.86
N ILE A 291 -4.22 13.86 -16.03
CA ILE A 291 -4.37 13.90 -14.58
C ILE A 291 -3.96 15.30 -14.08
N GLN A 292 -4.71 15.82 -13.12
CA GLN A 292 -4.41 17.10 -12.49
C GLN A 292 -2.98 17.14 -11.94
N ARG A 293 -2.29 18.27 -12.13
CA ARG A 293 -0.96 18.52 -11.55
C ARG A 293 -1.03 19.63 -10.52
N MET A 294 -0.20 19.53 -9.52
CA MET A 294 -0.06 20.50 -8.44
C MET A 294 1.40 20.56 -8.01
N THR A 295 1.95 21.73 -7.73
CA THR A 295 3.28 21.82 -7.16
C THR A 295 3.26 21.35 -5.70
N TRP A 296 4.41 20.89 -5.20
CA TRP A 296 4.56 20.53 -3.78
C TRP A 296 4.15 21.69 -2.86
N GLN A 297 4.57 22.92 -3.20
CA GLN A 297 4.22 24.09 -2.38
C GLN A 297 2.70 24.33 -2.36
N GLU A 298 2.04 24.18 -3.49
CA GLU A 298 0.57 24.32 -3.57
C GLU A 298 -0.13 23.20 -2.78
N ALA A 299 0.36 21.95 -2.85
CA ALA A 299 -0.18 20.83 -2.10
C ALA A 299 -0.05 21.05 -0.59
N MET A 300 1.10 21.52 -0.11
CA MET A 300 1.33 21.86 1.29
C MET A 300 0.45 23.04 1.73
N ASP A 301 0.34 24.07 0.93
CA ASP A 301 -0.42 25.28 1.28
C ASP A 301 -1.93 25.04 1.34
N ARG A 302 -2.47 24.17 0.46
CA ARG A 302 -3.91 23.89 0.38
C ARG A 302 -4.35 22.70 1.21
N TYR A 303 -3.47 21.71 1.40
CA TYR A 303 -3.88 20.45 2.02
C TYR A 303 -3.03 20.06 3.23
N GLY A 304 -1.90 20.73 3.47
CA GLY A 304 -0.95 20.38 4.53
C GLY A 304 -0.30 19.02 4.34
N SER A 305 -0.17 18.56 3.10
CA SER A 305 0.37 17.25 2.76
C SER A 305 0.89 17.24 1.31
N ASP A 306 2.00 16.56 1.09
CA ASP A 306 2.58 16.25 -0.23
C ASP A 306 1.80 15.15 -1.00
N LYS A 307 0.83 14.51 -0.34
CA LYS A 307 -0.07 13.49 -0.92
C LYS A 307 -1.53 13.78 -0.53
N PRO A 308 -2.12 14.86 -1.06
CA PRO A 308 -3.44 15.29 -0.65
C PRO A 308 -4.55 14.32 -1.09
N ASP A 309 -5.51 14.11 -0.20
CA ASP A 309 -6.77 13.46 -0.57
C ASP A 309 -7.73 14.54 -1.11
N THR A 310 -8.01 14.49 -2.39
CA THR A 310 -8.84 15.48 -3.09
C THR A 310 -10.29 15.05 -3.28
N ARG A 311 -10.72 13.92 -2.67
CA ARG A 311 -12.11 13.44 -2.74
C ARG A 311 -13.10 14.34 -2.02
N PHE A 312 -12.64 15.18 -1.13
CA PHE A 312 -13.44 16.14 -0.37
C PHE A 312 -12.72 17.49 -0.28
N GLY A 313 -13.46 18.56 -0.05
CA GLY A 313 -12.92 19.91 0.15
C GLY A 313 -12.15 20.06 1.45
N MET A 314 -12.50 21.07 2.26
CA MET A 314 -11.87 21.40 3.55
C MET A 314 -10.40 21.77 3.38
N GLU A 315 -10.10 22.59 2.37
CA GLU A 315 -8.74 23.09 2.12
C GLU A 315 -8.28 24.02 3.27
N LEU A 316 -6.98 24.11 3.46
CA LEU A 316 -6.35 25.04 4.38
C LEU A 316 -6.47 26.47 3.81
N VAL A 317 -7.00 27.38 4.59
CA VAL A 317 -7.10 28.80 4.25
C VAL A 317 -6.05 29.57 5.05
N ASN A 318 -5.18 30.30 4.35
CA ASN A 318 -4.22 31.19 4.99
C ASN A 318 -4.91 32.50 5.40
N VAL A 319 -5.03 32.72 6.71
CA VAL A 319 -5.66 33.90 7.30
C VAL A 319 -4.66 34.82 8.03
N THR A 320 -3.36 34.62 7.80
CA THR A 320 -2.29 35.38 8.47
C THR A 320 -2.49 36.89 8.32
N GLU A 321 -2.78 37.39 7.12
CA GLU A 321 -3.02 38.82 6.88
C GLU A 321 -4.33 39.32 7.51
N THR A 322 -5.34 38.44 7.57
CA THR A 322 -6.64 38.77 8.19
C THR A 322 -6.54 39.00 9.69
N VAL A 323 -5.60 38.30 10.36
CA VAL A 323 -5.45 38.32 11.81
C VAL A 323 -4.16 38.98 12.29
N LYS A 324 -3.41 39.67 11.43
CA LYS A 324 -2.10 40.24 11.74
C LYS A 324 -2.15 41.29 12.84
N ASP A 325 -3.23 42.03 12.94
CA ASP A 325 -3.43 43.12 13.92
C ASP A 325 -4.18 42.63 15.17
N SER A 326 -4.50 41.34 15.27
CA SER A 326 -5.22 40.75 16.40
C SER A 326 -4.40 40.79 17.70
N GLU A 327 -5.03 41.13 18.79
CA GLU A 327 -4.45 41.07 20.15
C GLU A 327 -4.40 39.64 20.73
N PHE A 328 -4.84 38.63 19.97
CA PHE A 328 -4.74 37.24 20.42
C PHE A 328 -3.29 36.77 20.40
N VAL A 329 -2.70 36.61 21.57
CA VAL A 329 -1.27 36.35 21.78
C VAL A 329 -0.74 35.18 20.97
N VAL A 330 -1.55 34.14 20.71
CA VAL A 330 -1.18 32.96 19.95
C VAL A 330 -0.94 33.29 18.46
N PHE A 331 -1.85 34.08 17.87
CA PHE A 331 -1.73 34.50 16.47
C PHE A 331 -0.58 35.48 16.30
N LYS A 332 -0.57 36.52 17.15
CA LYS A 332 0.48 37.54 17.14
C LYS A 332 1.88 36.93 17.31
N GLY A 333 2.05 36.04 18.29
CA GLY A 333 3.35 35.40 18.54
C GLY A 333 3.79 34.47 17.40
N ALA A 334 2.87 33.77 16.72
CA ALA A 334 3.23 32.97 15.55
C ALA A 334 3.73 33.86 14.40
N ILE A 335 3.02 34.95 14.10
CA ILE A 335 3.35 35.89 13.02
C ILE A 335 4.69 36.60 13.29
N GLU A 336 4.90 37.12 14.51
CA GLU A 336 6.15 37.77 14.93
C GLU A 336 7.37 36.86 14.81
N ASN A 337 7.18 35.53 14.94
CA ASN A 337 8.25 34.53 14.78
C ASN A 337 8.34 33.99 13.34
N GLY A 338 7.76 34.66 12.34
CA GLY A 338 7.82 34.27 10.93
C GLY A 338 6.98 33.06 10.58
N GLY A 339 6.02 32.69 11.41
CA GLY A 339 5.04 31.63 11.16
C GLY A 339 3.78 32.14 10.46
N THR A 340 2.81 31.26 10.31
CA THR A 340 1.51 31.55 9.67
C THR A 340 0.34 31.15 10.56
N VAL A 341 -0.81 31.74 10.28
CA VAL A 341 -2.11 31.33 10.82
C VAL A 341 -2.94 30.80 9.66
N ARG A 342 -3.32 29.53 9.75
CA ARG A 342 -4.20 28.89 8.75
C ARG A 342 -5.37 28.23 9.46
N GLY A 343 -6.44 28.02 8.72
CA GLY A 343 -7.63 27.34 9.24
C GLY A 343 -8.23 26.37 8.24
N ILE A 344 -9.09 25.49 8.74
CA ILE A 344 -9.98 24.62 7.95
C ILE A 344 -11.43 24.85 8.39
N ASN A 345 -12.36 24.68 7.45
CA ASN A 345 -13.79 24.80 7.70
C ASN A 345 -14.45 23.41 7.63
N ALA A 346 -14.83 22.88 8.79
CA ALA A 346 -15.63 21.65 8.88
C ALA A 346 -17.11 21.99 8.75
N LYS A 347 -17.62 21.95 7.54
CA LYS A 347 -19.02 22.28 7.20
C LYS A 347 -20.02 21.44 7.99
N GLY A 348 -21.02 22.08 8.55
CA GLY A 348 -22.08 21.41 9.31
C GLY A 348 -21.66 20.87 10.70
N GLN A 349 -20.47 21.20 11.21
CA GLN A 349 -19.97 20.72 12.50
C GLN A 349 -20.06 21.78 13.64
N GLY A 350 -20.75 22.90 13.43
CA GLY A 350 -20.91 23.99 14.41
C GLY A 350 -21.56 23.57 15.73
N ALA A 351 -22.40 22.52 15.70
CA ALA A 351 -23.02 21.95 16.89
C ALA A 351 -22.14 20.91 17.62
N MET A 352 -20.86 20.71 17.20
CA MET A 352 -19.97 19.70 17.77
C MET A 352 -19.82 19.90 19.30
N PRO A 353 -20.06 18.87 20.13
CA PRO A 353 -19.94 18.97 21.58
C PRO A 353 -18.52 19.31 22.01
N ARG A 354 -18.37 20.12 23.06
CA ARG A 354 -17.08 20.55 23.61
C ARG A 354 -16.10 19.39 23.81
N LYS A 355 -16.58 18.27 24.36
CA LYS A 355 -15.74 17.07 24.58
C LYS A 355 -15.14 16.50 23.29
N LYS A 356 -15.85 16.63 22.16
CA LYS A 356 -15.29 16.22 20.84
C LYS A 356 -14.27 17.23 20.35
N ILE A 357 -14.51 18.53 20.51
CA ILE A 357 -13.53 19.58 20.18
C ILE A 357 -12.25 19.40 21.02
N ASP A 358 -12.37 19.09 22.31
CA ASP A 358 -11.22 18.85 23.19
C ASP A 358 -10.39 17.63 22.73
N LYS A 359 -11.02 16.61 22.13
CA LYS A 359 -10.30 15.49 21.47
C LYS A 359 -9.56 15.93 20.22
N LEU A 360 -10.14 16.83 19.40
CA LEU A 360 -9.44 17.38 18.23
C LEU A 360 -8.24 18.24 18.68
N VAL A 361 -8.36 18.97 19.78
CA VAL A 361 -7.23 19.72 20.39
C VAL A 361 -6.12 18.75 20.85
N ALA A 362 -6.48 17.64 21.49
CA ALA A 362 -5.51 16.62 21.89
C ALA A 362 -4.82 15.99 20.67
N PHE A 363 -5.59 15.61 19.66
CA PHE A 363 -5.08 15.09 18.40
C PHE A 363 -4.10 16.06 17.70
N ALA A 364 -4.46 17.37 17.64
CA ALA A 364 -3.57 18.38 17.06
C ALA A 364 -2.22 18.48 17.80
N LYS A 365 -2.20 18.25 19.11
CA LYS A 365 -0.96 18.26 19.91
C LYS A 365 -0.02 17.10 19.57
N ASP A 366 -0.56 15.95 19.15
CA ASP A 366 0.24 14.80 18.72
C ASP A 366 1.07 15.14 17.46
N PHE A 367 0.67 16.19 16.72
CA PHE A 367 1.37 16.73 15.54
C PHE A 367 2.13 18.04 15.82
N GLY A 368 2.39 18.34 17.08
CA GLY A 368 3.25 19.47 17.49
C GLY A 368 2.52 20.79 17.75
N ALA A 369 1.18 20.85 17.66
CA ALA A 369 0.44 22.05 18.02
C ALA A 369 0.54 22.35 19.52
N LYS A 370 0.76 23.61 19.86
CA LYS A 370 0.65 24.08 21.25
C LYS A 370 -0.81 24.17 21.72
N GLY A 371 -1.74 24.30 20.78
CA GLY A 371 -3.18 24.36 20.96
C GLY A 371 -3.90 24.47 19.64
N LEU A 372 -5.23 24.42 19.68
CA LEU A 372 -6.09 24.57 18.50
C LEU A 372 -7.14 25.62 18.83
N ALA A 373 -7.16 26.71 18.08
CA ALA A 373 -8.20 27.75 18.21
C ALA A 373 -9.41 27.37 17.36
N TYR A 374 -10.63 27.76 17.79
CA TYR A 374 -11.83 27.42 17.04
C TYR A 374 -12.91 28.49 17.12
N ILE A 375 -13.75 28.51 16.08
CA ILE A 375 -15.02 29.22 16.02
C ILE A 375 -16.12 28.22 15.64
N ALA A 376 -17.14 28.08 16.45
CA ALA A 376 -18.32 27.27 16.16
C ALA A 376 -19.50 28.21 15.88
N ILE A 377 -20.00 28.21 14.66
CA ILE A 377 -21.15 29.00 14.23
C ILE A 377 -22.40 28.11 14.40
N GLN A 378 -23.29 28.47 15.29
CA GLN A 378 -24.50 27.69 15.53
C GLN A 378 -25.51 27.90 14.40
N GLU A 379 -26.52 27.04 14.29
CA GLU A 379 -27.60 27.14 13.30
C GLU A 379 -28.35 28.46 13.34
N ASP A 380 -28.46 29.06 14.52
CA ASP A 380 -29.10 30.36 14.72
C ASP A 380 -28.18 31.57 14.47
N GLY A 381 -26.97 31.31 13.97
CA GLY A 381 -25.94 32.32 13.72
C GLY A 381 -25.13 32.72 14.93
N THR A 382 -25.42 32.18 16.14
CA THR A 382 -24.64 32.47 17.34
C THR A 382 -23.21 31.91 17.20
N VAL A 383 -22.22 32.75 17.50
CA VAL A 383 -20.79 32.40 17.42
C VAL A 383 -20.26 32.05 18.81
N LYS A 384 -19.68 30.83 18.92
CA LYS A 384 -18.91 30.39 20.08
C LYS A 384 -17.44 30.23 19.68
N SER A 385 -16.54 30.87 20.41
CA SER A 385 -15.10 30.83 20.07
C SER A 385 -14.24 30.65 21.31
N SER A 386 -13.08 30.02 21.14
CA SER A 386 -12.06 29.90 22.19
C SER A 386 -11.29 31.20 22.46
N PHE A 387 -11.40 32.19 21.56
CA PHE A 387 -10.60 33.43 21.62
C PHE A 387 -11.37 34.72 21.31
N SER A 388 -12.70 34.67 21.21
CA SER A 388 -13.55 35.85 20.88
C SER A 388 -13.30 37.08 21.78
N LYS A 389 -12.93 36.86 23.03
CA LYS A 389 -12.64 37.95 23.99
C LYS A 389 -11.38 38.77 23.64
N PHE A 390 -10.55 38.31 22.71
CA PHE A 390 -9.32 38.96 22.27
C PHE A 390 -9.44 39.57 20.86
N MET A 391 -10.65 39.58 20.28
CA MET A 391 -10.92 40.11 18.95
C MET A 391 -12.15 41.01 19.00
N THR A 392 -12.15 42.02 18.16
CA THR A 392 -13.33 42.86 17.90
C THR A 392 -14.37 42.08 17.09
N GLU A 393 -15.60 42.55 17.08
CA GLU A 393 -16.66 41.96 16.27
C GLU A 393 -16.35 42.04 14.78
N GLU A 394 -15.72 43.13 14.32
CA GLU A 394 -15.27 43.32 12.93
C GLU A 394 -14.19 42.31 12.54
N GLU A 395 -13.15 42.13 13.35
CA GLU A 395 -12.08 41.15 13.13
C GLU A 395 -12.65 39.72 13.08
N MET A 396 -13.57 39.40 13.97
CA MET A 396 -14.24 38.10 14.02
C MET A 396 -15.05 37.84 12.73
N ASN A 397 -15.83 38.83 12.30
CA ASN A 397 -16.61 38.74 11.06
C ASN A 397 -15.73 38.63 9.82
N ASN A 398 -14.62 39.38 9.76
CA ASN A 398 -13.64 39.27 8.67
C ASN A 398 -12.98 37.90 8.65
N LEU A 399 -12.66 37.33 9.80
CA LEU A 399 -12.07 35.99 9.88
C LEU A 399 -13.08 34.90 9.44
N ILE A 400 -14.34 34.99 9.89
CA ILE A 400 -15.40 34.07 9.46
C ILE A 400 -15.60 34.15 7.92
N ALA A 401 -15.64 35.38 7.40
CA ALA A 401 -15.78 35.59 5.93
C ALA A 401 -14.60 35.03 5.15
N ALA A 402 -13.36 35.24 5.61
CA ALA A 402 -12.16 34.70 4.97
C ALA A 402 -12.16 33.15 4.94
N MET A 403 -12.80 32.53 5.93
CA MET A 403 -12.96 31.07 6.01
C MET A 403 -14.20 30.55 5.26
N ASN A 404 -14.97 31.39 4.58
CA ASN A 404 -16.27 31.03 4.00
C ASN A 404 -17.18 30.33 5.02
N GLY A 405 -17.17 30.85 6.26
CA GLY A 405 -17.95 30.29 7.38
C GLY A 405 -19.44 30.68 7.28
N GLU A 406 -20.30 29.68 7.47
CA GLU A 406 -21.75 29.80 7.42
C GLU A 406 -22.37 29.29 8.75
N ALA A 407 -23.65 29.56 8.95
CA ALA A 407 -24.38 28.97 10.08
C ALA A 407 -24.29 27.42 10.04
N GLY A 408 -23.97 26.83 11.17
CA GLY A 408 -23.74 25.40 11.29
C GLY A 408 -22.28 24.93 11.10
N ASP A 409 -21.32 25.82 10.82
CA ASP A 409 -19.93 25.45 10.54
C ASP A 409 -19.01 25.48 11.77
N LEU A 410 -17.97 24.66 11.78
CA LEU A 410 -16.88 24.68 12.74
C LEU A 410 -15.57 25.05 12.03
N LEU A 411 -15.01 26.20 12.42
CA LEU A 411 -13.74 26.69 11.91
C LEU A 411 -12.63 26.35 12.93
N LEU A 412 -11.54 25.75 12.46
CA LEU A 412 -10.42 25.33 13.31
C LEU A 412 -9.14 25.98 12.80
N PHE A 413 -8.31 26.51 13.71
CA PHE A 413 -7.12 27.29 13.35
C PHE A 413 -5.87 26.76 14.07
N ALA A 414 -4.78 26.70 13.34
CA ALA A 414 -3.43 26.46 13.85
C ALA A 414 -2.54 27.66 13.55
N ALA A 415 -1.64 27.99 14.46
CA ALA A 415 -0.72 29.11 14.38
C ALA A 415 0.64 28.71 14.91
N ASP A 416 1.62 28.58 14.04
CA ASP A 416 3.03 28.27 14.35
C ASP A 416 3.87 28.43 13.05
N LYS A 417 5.11 27.88 13.01
CA LYS A 417 5.88 27.71 11.79
C LYS A 417 5.11 26.88 10.77
N ASN A 418 5.30 27.15 9.47
CA ASN A 418 4.56 26.50 8.38
C ASN A 418 4.52 24.97 8.50
N LYS A 419 5.66 24.31 8.78
CA LYS A 419 5.73 22.85 8.93
C LYS A 419 4.74 22.32 9.97
N VAL A 420 4.69 22.95 11.15
CA VAL A 420 3.76 22.55 12.22
C VAL A 420 2.32 22.79 11.81
N VAL A 421 2.02 23.95 11.19
CA VAL A 421 0.66 24.29 10.74
C VAL A 421 0.17 23.30 9.67
N TRP A 422 1.01 22.94 8.71
CA TRP A 422 0.71 21.95 7.69
C TRP A 422 0.46 20.57 8.29
N ASP A 423 1.38 20.08 9.13
CA ASP A 423 1.25 18.77 9.79
C ASP A 423 -0.03 18.68 10.63
N VAL A 424 -0.33 19.71 11.41
CA VAL A 424 -1.52 19.76 12.26
C VAL A 424 -2.81 19.79 11.44
N LEU A 425 -2.94 20.74 10.52
CA LEU A 425 -4.19 20.91 9.77
C LEU A 425 -4.39 19.83 8.70
N GLY A 426 -3.32 19.35 8.07
CA GLY A 426 -3.39 18.26 7.10
C GLY A 426 -3.90 16.96 7.73
N ASN A 427 -3.37 16.58 8.90
CA ASN A 427 -3.85 15.40 9.64
C ASN A 427 -5.25 15.62 10.24
N LEU A 428 -5.53 16.81 10.77
CA LEU A 428 -6.85 17.16 11.32
C LEU A 428 -7.95 17.12 10.24
N ARG A 429 -7.64 17.57 9.04
CA ARG A 429 -8.49 17.50 7.85
C ARG A 429 -8.91 16.05 7.55
N LEU A 430 -7.95 15.12 7.53
CA LEU A 430 -8.21 13.70 7.29
C LEU A 430 -9.01 13.05 8.42
N GLU A 431 -8.70 13.38 9.67
CA GLU A 431 -9.44 12.86 10.84
C GLU A 431 -10.90 13.32 10.81
N LEU A 432 -11.14 14.59 10.49
CA LEU A 432 -12.50 15.11 10.33
C LEU A 432 -13.24 14.48 9.17
N ALA A 433 -12.58 14.32 8.02
CA ALA A 433 -13.16 13.65 6.86
C ALA A 433 -13.60 12.22 7.16
N LYS A 434 -12.80 11.50 7.95
CA LYS A 434 -13.14 10.16 8.44
C LYS A 434 -14.36 10.19 9.38
N GLN A 435 -14.39 11.12 10.35
CA GLN A 435 -15.53 11.25 11.27
C GLN A 435 -16.83 11.68 10.57
N MET A 436 -16.71 12.44 9.48
CA MET A 436 -17.83 12.93 8.67
C MET A 436 -18.18 11.97 7.51
N GLU A 437 -17.53 10.80 7.40
CA GLU A 437 -17.75 9.79 6.36
C GLU A 437 -17.60 10.33 4.92
N LEU A 438 -16.66 11.28 4.72
CA LEU A 438 -16.42 11.90 3.41
C LEU A 438 -15.48 11.07 2.50
N LEU A 439 -14.88 10.00 3.01
CA LEU A 439 -13.89 9.18 2.31
C LEU A 439 -14.56 8.04 1.54
N ASP A 440 -15.11 8.34 0.36
CA ASP A 440 -15.71 7.30 -0.49
C ASP A 440 -14.62 6.43 -1.14
N LYS A 441 -14.59 5.14 -0.79
CA LYS A 441 -13.67 4.14 -1.37
C LYS A 441 -14.01 3.77 -2.83
N ASN A 442 -15.15 4.21 -3.38
CA ASN A 442 -15.52 3.97 -4.77
C ASN A 442 -15.02 5.06 -5.71
N GLN A 443 -14.54 6.18 -5.18
CA GLN A 443 -13.91 7.24 -5.95
C GLN A 443 -12.40 7.01 -6.05
N TYR A 444 -11.84 7.33 -7.23
CA TYR A 444 -10.42 7.24 -7.51
C TYR A 444 -9.95 8.60 -8.06
N ASN A 445 -9.48 9.46 -7.16
CA ASN A 445 -8.98 10.79 -7.50
C ASN A 445 -7.45 10.75 -7.60
N PHE A 446 -6.93 10.87 -8.81
CA PHE A 446 -5.50 10.95 -9.10
C PHE A 446 -5.01 12.39 -9.10
N LEU A 447 -3.76 12.55 -8.68
CA LEU A 447 -3.07 13.84 -8.68
C LEU A 447 -1.57 13.62 -8.85
N TRP A 448 -0.94 14.39 -9.75
CA TRP A 448 0.50 14.53 -9.76
C TRP A 448 0.92 15.68 -8.84
N VAL A 449 1.86 15.39 -7.95
CA VAL A 449 2.56 16.41 -7.17
C VAL A 449 3.97 16.54 -7.76
N THR A 450 4.38 17.76 -8.06
CA THR A 450 5.62 18.06 -8.79
C THR A 450 6.42 19.16 -8.08
N GLU A 451 7.62 19.44 -8.55
CA GLU A 451 8.46 20.55 -8.05
C GLU A 451 8.72 20.47 -6.54
N PHE A 452 9.05 19.28 -6.06
CA PHE A 452 9.44 19.08 -4.66
C PHE A 452 10.69 19.90 -4.31
N PRO A 453 10.91 20.28 -3.04
CA PRO A 453 12.23 20.72 -2.61
C PRO A 453 13.28 19.67 -2.92
N LEU A 454 14.45 20.09 -3.43
CA LEU A 454 15.56 19.17 -3.68
C LEU A 454 16.15 18.65 -2.36
N LEU A 455 16.20 19.52 -1.37
CA LEU A 455 16.88 19.34 -0.09
C LEU A 455 15.99 19.76 1.08
N GLU A 456 16.07 19.02 2.18
CA GLU A 456 15.45 19.36 3.45
C GLU A 456 16.53 19.51 4.54
N TRP A 457 16.41 20.56 5.35
CA TRP A 457 17.31 20.78 6.49
C TRP A 457 16.96 19.84 7.64
N SER A 458 17.92 19.08 8.13
CA SER A 458 17.79 18.25 9.33
C SER A 458 18.40 18.94 10.54
N ASP A 459 17.55 19.35 11.49
CA ASP A 459 18.02 19.90 12.76
C ASP A 459 18.79 18.85 13.58
N GLU A 460 18.43 17.58 13.48
CA GLU A 460 19.08 16.48 14.19
C GLU A 460 20.50 16.24 13.69
N GLN A 461 20.70 16.24 12.36
CA GLN A 461 22.00 16.00 11.73
C GLN A 461 22.76 17.30 11.44
N ASN A 462 22.14 18.48 11.65
CA ASN A 462 22.70 19.80 11.36
C ASN A 462 23.29 19.90 9.95
N ARG A 463 22.55 19.37 8.95
CA ARG A 463 22.92 19.39 7.53
C ARG A 463 21.70 19.25 6.63
N TYR A 464 21.89 19.52 5.35
CA TYR A 464 20.91 19.20 4.33
C TYR A 464 20.88 17.69 4.03
N LEU A 465 19.67 17.15 3.82
CA LEU A 465 19.40 15.80 3.34
C LEU A 465 18.67 15.91 2.00
N ALA A 466 18.91 14.97 1.11
CA ALA A 466 18.11 14.87 -0.12
C ALA A 466 16.66 14.49 0.24
N MET A 467 15.68 15.19 -0.31
CA MET A 467 14.29 14.89 -0.02
C MET A 467 13.87 13.55 -0.63
N HIS A 468 14.39 13.20 -1.81
CA HIS A 468 14.20 11.89 -2.46
C HIS A 468 15.47 11.06 -2.38
N HIS A 469 16.43 11.33 -3.28
CA HIS A 469 17.74 10.65 -3.30
C HIS A 469 18.83 11.54 -3.94
N PRO A 470 20.11 11.24 -3.73
CA PRO A 470 21.22 12.10 -4.18
C PRO A 470 21.37 12.25 -5.70
N PHE A 471 20.62 11.46 -6.48
CA PHE A 471 20.70 11.44 -7.95
C PHE A 471 19.55 12.23 -8.60
N THR A 472 18.73 12.92 -7.83
CA THR A 472 17.62 13.73 -8.33
C THR A 472 18.11 15.01 -8.97
N MET A 473 17.71 15.29 -10.21
CA MET A 473 18.06 16.50 -10.94
C MET A 473 17.38 17.73 -10.33
N PRO A 474 18.13 18.78 -9.98
CA PRO A 474 17.54 20.08 -9.66
C PRO A 474 16.89 20.71 -10.90
N MET A 475 15.92 21.61 -10.70
CA MET A 475 15.44 22.49 -11.75
C MET A 475 16.60 23.35 -12.27
N GLU A 476 16.77 23.48 -13.59
CA GLU A 476 17.91 24.18 -14.21
C GLU A 476 17.96 25.65 -13.77
N GLU A 477 16.83 26.31 -13.68
CA GLU A 477 16.73 27.71 -13.25
C GLU A 477 17.13 27.92 -11.77
N ASP A 478 17.05 26.87 -10.95
CA ASP A 478 17.36 26.93 -9.52
C ASP A 478 18.81 26.55 -9.21
N LEU A 479 19.58 26.00 -10.15
CA LEU A 479 20.99 25.60 -9.96
C LEU A 479 21.85 26.73 -9.42
N GLN A 480 21.56 27.98 -9.76
CA GLN A 480 22.27 29.15 -9.26
C GLN A 480 22.20 29.34 -7.72
N TYR A 481 21.21 28.74 -7.08
CA TYR A 481 20.98 28.86 -5.63
C TYR A 481 21.60 27.72 -4.81
N ILE A 482 22.13 26.69 -5.46
CA ILE A 482 22.55 25.44 -4.78
C ILE A 482 23.66 25.69 -3.73
N ASP A 483 24.49 26.70 -3.93
CA ASP A 483 25.56 27.09 -2.99
C ASP A 483 25.12 28.10 -1.92
N SER A 484 24.28 29.05 -2.30
CA SER A 484 23.89 30.17 -1.44
C SER A 484 22.63 29.92 -0.63
N GLU A 485 21.65 29.25 -1.23
CA GLU A 485 20.31 29.02 -0.67
C GLU A 485 19.83 27.59 -1.01
N PRO A 486 20.53 26.51 -0.54
CA PRO A 486 20.20 25.13 -0.96
C PRO A 486 18.76 24.72 -0.71
N GLY A 487 18.16 25.21 0.39
CA GLY A 487 16.76 24.94 0.73
C GLY A 487 15.71 25.56 -0.21
N ARG A 488 16.15 26.42 -1.17
CA ARG A 488 15.28 27.04 -2.17
C ARG A 488 15.22 26.25 -3.47
N VAL A 489 16.18 25.35 -3.67
CA VAL A 489 16.30 24.60 -4.93
C VAL A 489 15.19 23.58 -5.04
N ARG A 490 14.43 23.61 -6.14
CA ARG A 490 13.40 22.63 -6.47
C ARG A 490 14.00 21.47 -7.28
N ALA A 491 13.41 20.32 -7.13
CA ALA A 491 13.75 19.08 -7.83
C ALA A 491 12.85 18.83 -9.04
N LYS A 492 13.38 18.23 -10.09
CA LYS A 492 12.61 17.61 -11.18
C LYS A 492 12.05 16.25 -10.70
N ALA A 493 11.31 16.27 -9.58
CA ALA A 493 10.67 15.11 -8.96
C ALA A 493 9.15 15.20 -9.10
N TYR A 494 8.52 14.04 -9.14
CA TYR A 494 7.08 13.91 -9.32
C TYR A 494 6.57 12.64 -8.65
N ASP A 495 5.47 12.79 -7.90
CA ASP A 495 4.77 11.68 -7.26
C ASP A 495 3.35 11.59 -7.80
N ILE A 496 2.89 10.37 -8.06
CA ILE A 496 1.49 10.09 -8.38
C ILE A 496 0.76 9.69 -7.10
N VAL A 497 -0.26 10.46 -6.79
CA VAL A 497 -1.10 10.31 -5.60
C VAL A 497 -2.47 9.78 -6.00
N LEU A 498 -2.99 8.83 -5.25
CA LEU A 498 -4.35 8.31 -5.35
C LEU A 498 -5.01 8.36 -3.98
N ASN A 499 -6.10 9.14 -3.86
CA ASN A 499 -6.90 9.19 -2.63
C ASN A 499 -6.08 9.42 -1.35
N GLY A 500 -5.17 10.38 -1.37
CA GLY A 500 -4.33 10.70 -0.21
C GLY A 500 -3.16 9.74 0.03
N ASN A 501 -2.86 8.87 -0.91
CA ASN A 501 -1.74 7.94 -0.84
C ASN A 501 -0.83 8.13 -2.06
N GLU A 502 0.45 8.29 -1.84
CA GLU A 502 1.47 8.16 -2.87
C GLU A 502 1.51 6.70 -3.34
N ILE A 503 1.15 6.46 -4.59
CA ILE A 503 1.20 5.12 -5.20
C ILE A 503 2.46 4.90 -6.03
N GLY A 504 3.19 5.95 -6.34
CA GLY A 504 4.45 5.90 -7.05
C GLY A 504 5.13 7.25 -7.05
N GLY A 505 6.43 7.24 -7.19
CA GLY A 505 7.25 8.44 -7.26
C GLY A 505 8.46 8.26 -8.16
N GLY A 506 8.97 9.38 -8.65
CA GLY A 506 10.10 9.40 -9.55
C GLY A 506 10.75 10.76 -9.72
N SER A 507 11.78 10.80 -10.52
CA SER A 507 12.47 12.05 -10.87
C SER A 507 13.23 11.92 -12.19
N VAL A 508 13.60 13.04 -12.75
CA VAL A 508 14.72 13.13 -13.68
C VAL A 508 16.01 12.94 -12.89
N ARG A 509 16.98 12.22 -13.46
CA ARG A 509 18.24 11.93 -12.78
C ARG A 509 19.31 12.90 -13.23
N ILE A 510 20.23 13.18 -12.31
CA ILE A 510 21.47 13.89 -12.66
C ILE A 510 22.26 13.00 -13.60
N PHE A 511 22.64 13.53 -14.76
CA PHE A 511 23.47 12.84 -15.75
C PHE A 511 24.78 13.61 -16.03
N GLN A 512 24.96 14.76 -15.40
CA GLN A 512 26.13 15.64 -15.52
C GLN A 512 27.02 15.47 -14.28
N ASN A 513 28.30 15.16 -14.49
CA ASN A 513 29.24 14.90 -13.39
C ASN A 513 29.41 16.09 -12.45
N ASP A 514 29.52 17.30 -12.98
CA ASP A 514 29.68 18.53 -12.20
C ASP A 514 28.49 18.82 -11.30
N VAL A 515 27.28 18.62 -11.79
CA VAL A 515 26.04 18.74 -11.00
C VAL A 515 25.99 17.65 -9.92
N GLN A 516 26.41 16.42 -10.26
CA GLN A 516 26.42 15.32 -9.29
C GLN A 516 27.47 15.53 -8.17
N GLU A 517 28.66 16.00 -8.52
CA GLU A 517 29.70 16.36 -7.54
C GLU A 517 29.17 17.46 -6.60
N LYS A 518 28.52 18.47 -7.16
CA LYS A 518 27.94 19.56 -6.40
C LYS A 518 26.87 19.09 -5.44
N MET A 519 25.99 18.20 -5.89
CA MET A 519 24.97 17.60 -5.04
C MET A 519 25.57 16.86 -3.84
N PHE A 520 26.62 16.08 -4.07
CA PHE A 520 27.31 15.39 -2.98
C PHE A 520 27.99 16.36 -1.99
N GLU A 521 28.59 17.45 -2.47
CA GLU A 521 29.19 18.48 -1.61
C GLU A 521 28.14 19.10 -0.67
N VAL A 522 26.96 19.47 -1.20
CA VAL A 522 25.88 20.06 -0.39
C VAL A 522 25.30 19.06 0.63
N LEU A 523 25.30 17.79 0.29
CA LEU A 523 24.88 16.70 1.21
C LEU A 523 25.98 16.37 2.25
N GLY A 524 27.15 16.98 2.16
CA GLY A 524 28.26 16.81 3.11
C GLY A 524 29.14 15.59 2.87
N PHE A 525 29.10 14.99 1.67
CA PHE A 525 30.04 13.94 1.29
C PHE A 525 31.41 14.53 0.93
N THR A 526 32.47 13.88 1.37
CA THR A 526 33.78 14.10 0.74
C THR A 526 33.84 13.37 -0.61
N LYS A 527 34.79 13.78 -1.47
CA LYS A 527 34.95 13.10 -2.78
C LYS A 527 35.28 11.61 -2.61
N GLU A 528 36.10 11.30 -1.59
CA GLU A 528 36.48 9.92 -1.26
C GLU A 528 35.26 9.10 -0.82
N GLN A 529 34.41 9.64 0.05
CA GLN A 529 33.20 8.99 0.53
C GLN A 529 32.20 8.76 -0.60
N ALA A 530 31.97 9.77 -1.44
CA ALA A 530 31.09 9.65 -2.60
C ALA A 530 31.58 8.58 -3.58
N TYR A 531 32.91 8.54 -3.83
CA TYR A 531 33.51 7.55 -4.71
C TYR A 531 33.52 6.14 -4.11
N GLU A 532 33.74 5.99 -2.81
CA GLU A 532 33.65 4.68 -2.13
C GLU A 532 32.26 4.08 -2.25
N GLN A 533 31.22 4.88 -2.11
CA GLN A 533 29.83 4.41 -2.15
C GLN A 533 29.30 4.25 -3.58
N PHE A 534 29.52 5.23 -4.44
CA PHE A 534 28.89 5.38 -5.75
C PHE A 534 29.89 5.41 -6.92
N GLY A 535 31.16 5.08 -6.67
CA GLY A 535 32.23 5.20 -7.67
C GLY A 535 31.93 4.48 -8.98
N PHE A 536 31.30 3.31 -8.92
CA PHE A 536 30.93 2.54 -10.12
C PHE A 536 29.91 3.30 -11.01
N LEU A 537 29.01 4.08 -10.43
CA LEU A 537 28.06 4.91 -11.17
C LEU A 537 28.78 6.16 -11.72
N LEU A 538 29.59 6.82 -10.89
CA LEU A 538 30.38 7.97 -11.31
C LEU A 538 31.37 7.64 -12.42
N ASP A 539 31.94 6.43 -12.41
CA ASP A 539 32.79 5.94 -13.48
C ASP A 539 32.00 5.68 -14.77
N ALA A 540 30.79 5.12 -14.68
CA ALA A 540 29.91 4.95 -15.84
C ALA A 540 29.60 6.31 -16.50
N PHE A 541 29.40 7.36 -15.71
CA PHE A 541 29.10 8.70 -16.22
C PHE A 541 30.22 9.32 -17.07
N LYS A 542 31.44 8.86 -16.93
CA LYS A 542 32.59 9.31 -17.74
C LYS A 542 32.50 8.89 -19.21
N TYR A 543 31.67 7.89 -19.52
CA TYR A 543 31.56 7.30 -20.86
C TYR A 543 30.34 7.75 -21.66
N GLY A 544 29.71 8.82 -21.24
CA GLY A 544 28.52 9.38 -21.90
C GLY A 544 27.22 8.78 -21.39
N VAL A 545 26.46 9.61 -20.70
CA VAL A 545 25.18 9.25 -20.08
C VAL A 545 24.04 9.99 -20.76
N PRO A 546 23.02 9.31 -21.23
CA PRO A 546 21.84 10.01 -21.73
C PRO A 546 21.10 10.71 -20.60
N PRO A 547 20.43 11.85 -20.83
CA PRO A 547 19.38 12.30 -19.92
C PRO A 547 18.39 11.17 -19.69
N HIS A 548 18.05 10.91 -18.43
CA HIS A 548 17.16 9.80 -18.09
C HIS A 548 16.29 10.11 -16.88
N ALA A 549 15.14 9.46 -16.81
CA ALA A 549 14.15 9.65 -15.78
C ALA A 549 13.35 8.37 -15.56
N GLY A 550 12.79 8.21 -14.39
CA GLY A 550 12.01 7.00 -14.09
C GLY A 550 11.01 7.21 -12.97
N LEU A 551 10.22 6.18 -12.76
CA LEU A 551 9.20 6.12 -11.73
C LEU A 551 9.11 4.70 -11.17
N ALA A 552 8.76 4.57 -9.91
CA ALA A 552 8.46 3.28 -9.29
C ALA A 552 7.10 3.33 -8.61
N TYR A 553 6.20 2.42 -8.99
CA TYR A 553 4.95 2.21 -8.27
C TYR A 553 5.15 1.22 -7.11
N GLY A 554 4.61 1.55 -5.93
CA GLY A 554 4.43 0.59 -4.86
C GLY A 554 3.27 -0.36 -5.18
N LEU A 555 3.57 -1.53 -5.75
CA LEU A 555 2.55 -2.49 -6.20
C LEU A 555 1.59 -2.88 -5.08
N ASP A 556 2.11 -3.11 -3.88
CA ASP A 556 1.30 -3.53 -2.72
C ASP A 556 0.28 -2.45 -2.34
N ARG A 557 0.71 -1.18 -2.30
CA ARG A 557 -0.16 -0.05 -1.98
C ARG A 557 -1.18 0.22 -3.10
N MET A 558 -0.75 0.15 -4.36
CA MET A 558 -1.66 0.30 -5.51
C MET A 558 -2.77 -0.75 -5.47
N VAL A 559 -2.43 -2.03 -5.30
CA VAL A 559 -3.41 -3.11 -5.24
C VAL A 559 -4.30 -3.00 -4.00
N MET A 560 -3.77 -2.56 -2.85
CA MET A 560 -4.55 -2.30 -1.64
C MET A 560 -5.68 -1.29 -1.91
N LEU A 561 -5.34 -0.17 -2.56
CA LEU A 561 -6.32 0.88 -2.89
C LEU A 561 -7.33 0.39 -3.94
N MET A 562 -6.89 -0.32 -4.97
CA MET A 562 -7.76 -0.91 -6.00
C MET A 562 -8.72 -1.94 -5.39
N ALA A 563 -8.27 -2.75 -4.43
CA ALA A 563 -9.07 -3.74 -3.71
C ALA A 563 -9.92 -3.12 -2.58
N LYS A 564 -9.76 -1.82 -2.29
CA LYS A 564 -10.44 -1.08 -1.21
C LYS A 564 -10.12 -1.59 0.19
N GLU A 565 -8.96 -2.22 0.35
CA GLU A 565 -8.46 -2.74 1.63
C GLU A 565 -7.78 -1.62 2.45
N ASP A 566 -7.68 -1.84 3.76
CA ASP A 566 -7.07 -0.89 4.70
C ASP A 566 -5.62 -1.27 5.06
N SER A 567 -5.14 -2.43 4.57
CA SER A 567 -3.78 -2.92 4.83
C SER A 567 -3.20 -3.65 3.62
N ILE A 568 -1.91 -3.40 3.34
CA ILE A 568 -1.19 -4.16 2.30
C ILE A 568 -1.07 -5.66 2.64
N ARG A 569 -1.24 -6.06 3.90
CA ARG A 569 -1.26 -7.48 4.31
C ARG A 569 -2.41 -8.27 3.70
N ASP A 570 -3.50 -7.61 3.32
CA ASP A 570 -4.64 -8.25 2.69
C ASP A 570 -4.45 -8.49 1.18
N VAL A 571 -3.41 -7.87 0.58
CA VAL A 571 -3.05 -8.04 -0.85
C VAL A 571 -1.71 -8.74 -1.06
N MET A 572 -1.07 -9.18 0.01
CA MET A 572 0.17 -9.98 0.01
C MET A 572 -0.12 -11.40 0.46
N ALA A 573 0.50 -12.40 -0.20
CA ALA A 573 0.28 -13.80 0.16
C ALA A 573 0.76 -14.12 1.59
N PHE A 574 2.00 -13.76 1.92
CA PHE A 574 2.66 -14.08 3.19
C PHE A 574 3.32 -12.86 3.81
N PRO A 575 2.53 -11.91 4.33
CA PRO A 575 3.07 -10.71 4.98
C PRO A 575 3.67 -11.02 6.36
N LYS A 576 4.52 -10.11 6.84
CA LYS A 576 4.99 -10.08 8.22
C LYS A 576 3.99 -9.31 9.11
N ILE A 577 3.99 -9.63 10.40
CA ILE A 577 3.27 -8.84 11.42
C ILE A 577 4.09 -7.60 11.83
N LYS A 578 3.57 -6.83 12.78
CA LYS A 578 4.09 -5.50 13.15
C LYS A 578 5.55 -5.49 13.63
N ASP A 579 6.02 -6.59 14.23
CA ASP A 579 7.40 -6.79 14.70
C ASP A 579 8.32 -7.42 13.64
N ALA A 580 7.93 -7.40 12.36
CA ALA A 580 8.63 -7.98 11.23
C ALA A 580 8.77 -9.52 11.28
N SER A 581 8.01 -10.22 12.13
CA SER A 581 8.02 -11.68 12.19
C SER A 581 6.93 -12.34 11.34
N CYS A 582 7.10 -13.61 11.03
CA CYS A 582 6.12 -14.46 10.35
C CYS A 582 5.59 -15.52 11.30
N LEU A 583 4.33 -15.40 11.73
CA LEU A 583 3.70 -16.36 12.67
C LEU A 583 3.57 -17.77 12.11
N MET A 584 3.48 -17.91 10.78
CA MET A 584 3.34 -19.20 10.12
C MET A 584 4.66 -19.97 10.06
N THR A 585 5.74 -19.31 9.65
CA THR A 585 7.07 -19.92 9.46
C THR A 585 7.99 -19.74 10.65
N GLN A 586 7.60 -18.89 11.62
CA GLN A 586 8.41 -18.49 12.76
C GLN A 586 9.74 -17.82 12.35
N ALA A 587 9.73 -17.12 11.19
CA ALA A 587 10.85 -16.30 10.74
C ALA A 587 10.77 -14.91 11.42
N PRO A 588 11.92 -14.28 11.82
CA PRO A 588 13.27 -14.84 11.77
C PRO A 588 13.51 -15.92 12.82
N SER A 589 14.43 -16.84 12.58
CA SER A 589 14.80 -17.91 13.49
C SER A 589 16.29 -17.84 13.86
N MET A 590 16.67 -18.51 14.94
CA MET A 590 18.08 -18.62 15.34
C MET A 590 18.89 -19.31 14.24
N ALA A 591 20.06 -18.75 13.93
CA ALA A 591 21.00 -19.36 13.01
C ALA A 591 21.68 -20.58 13.67
N ASP A 592 22.00 -21.60 12.87
CA ASP A 592 22.78 -22.74 13.33
C ASP A 592 24.23 -22.31 13.62
N ASN A 593 24.79 -22.77 14.75
CA ASN A 593 26.14 -22.40 15.16
C ASN A 593 27.21 -22.79 14.14
N LYS A 594 27.04 -23.94 13.45
CA LYS A 594 27.96 -24.36 12.42
C LYS A 594 27.94 -23.40 11.21
N GLN A 595 26.76 -22.91 10.86
CA GLN A 595 26.64 -21.90 9.80
C GLN A 595 27.32 -20.58 10.20
N LEU A 596 27.19 -20.16 11.46
CA LEU A 596 27.88 -18.97 11.97
C LEU A 596 29.40 -19.14 11.96
N GLU A 597 29.91 -20.30 12.37
CA GLU A 597 31.34 -20.63 12.31
C GLU A 597 31.87 -20.60 10.86
N GLU A 598 31.14 -21.20 9.90
CA GLU A 598 31.50 -21.19 8.48
C GLU A 598 31.52 -19.77 7.89
N LEU A 599 30.72 -18.84 8.42
CA LEU A 599 30.69 -17.44 8.05
C LEU A 599 31.70 -16.58 8.82
N GLY A 600 32.38 -17.14 9.84
CA GLY A 600 33.29 -16.39 10.71
C GLY A 600 32.58 -15.39 11.60
N LEU A 601 31.30 -15.62 11.95
CA LEU A 601 30.46 -14.73 12.74
C LEU A 601 30.30 -15.23 14.18
N LYS A 602 30.22 -14.29 15.10
CA LYS A 602 29.79 -14.53 16.50
C LYS A 602 28.62 -13.63 16.83
N LEU A 603 27.64 -14.17 17.55
CA LEU A 603 26.52 -13.40 18.06
C LEU A 603 26.93 -12.75 19.40
N ASP A 604 26.83 -11.43 19.47
CA ASP A 604 26.93 -10.65 20.72
C ASP A 604 25.53 -10.12 21.06
N VAL A 605 24.65 -11.04 21.47
CA VAL A 605 23.29 -10.71 21.86
C VAL A 605 23.32 -10.29 23.32
N LYS A 606 23.17 -9.01 23.59
CA LYS A 606 22.86 -8.53 24.94
C LYS A 606 21.48 -9.08 25.30
N ASP A 607 21.37 -9.70 26.50
CA ASP A 607 20.09 -10.19 27.01
C ASP A 607 19.04 -9.06 26.94
N VAL A 608 18.20 -9.10 25.91
CA VAL A 608 17.02 -8.27 25.85
C VAL A 608 16.06 -8.86 26.88
N LYS A 609 15.96 -8.21 28.04
CA LYS A 609 14.90 -8.53 29.00
C LYS A 609 13.58 -8.46 28.23
N THR A 610 12.98 -9.61 27.98
CA THR A 610 11.57 -9.69 27.59
C THR A 610 10.78 -9.09 28.74
N GLU A 611 10.30 -7.88 28.58
CA GLU A 611 9.23 -7.37 29.43
C GLU A 611 8.01 -8.25 29.12
N GLU A 612 7.63 -9.07 30.11
CA GLU A 612 6.41 -9.88 30.16
C GLU A 612 5.14 -9.01 30.18
#